data_227a662f9a89dcda5bcb1731a50e381a
#
_entry.id   227a662f9a89dcda5bcb1731a50e381a
#
_cell.length_a   1.000
_cell.length_b   1.000
_cell.length_c   1.000
_cell.angle_alpha   90.00
_cell.angle_beta   90.00
_cell.angle_gamma   90.00
#
_symmetry.space_group_name_H-M   'P 1'
#
loop_
_entity.id
_entity.type
_entity.pdbx_description
1 polymer ?
#
loop_
_entity_poly.entity_id
_entity_poly.type
_entity_poly.pdbx_seq_one_letter_code
_entity_poly.pdbx_strand_id
1 'polypeptide(L)'
;MLRYCLISIFLAFLHSNLFGQIVINEFSASNFDSHQDNYGEYEDWIELYNTSNSDVDLNGWYLTDKPNNPTKWQFPSSFIVSANSVAIIYCSGLDEINGGVAHSNFKITQTKFNEVFVLSDASGSVVDSISVVPAQKSHSRGRDVNGGSTWSLFTTATPNANNTGAMLEYAPMPSFSQTSGYYSGPFDLTLSSTDPNALIYYTTDGSRPDNSANLYTGPFNISSTSVIKAVAYS
;
A
#
# COMPACT_ATOMS: atom_id res chain seq x y z
N MET A 1 -38.87 18.56 59.44
CA MET A 1 -38.77 18.82 58.01
C MET A 1 -37.44 18.30 57.54
N LEU A 2 -37.40 17.08 56.98
CA LEU A 2 -36.21 16.47 56.39
C LEU A 2 -36.12 16.88 54.93
N ARG A 3 -35.08 17.62 54.53
CA ARG A 3 -34.80 17.97 53.15
C ARG A 3 -33.92 16.82 52.52
N TYR A 4 -34.49 16.07 51.62
CA TYR A 4 -33.74 15.11 50.79
C TYR A 4 -33.01 15.90 49.68
N CYS A 5 -31.68 15.84 49.70
CA CYS A 5 -30.85 16.35 48.62
C CYS A 5 -30.70 15.24 47.58
N LEU A 6 -31.36 15.38 46.43
CA LEU A 6 -31.19 14.49 45.27
C LEU A 6 -29.86 14.84 44.61
N ILE A 7 -28.86 13.98 44.73
CA ILE A 7 -27.63 14.04 43.98
C ILE A 7 -27.90 13.35 42.62
N SER A 8 -28.08 14.15 41.55
CA SER A 8 -28.13 13.64 40.19
C SER A 8 -26.71 13.29 39.76
N ILE A 9 -26.40 12.00 39.69
CA ILE A 9 -25.17 11.52 39.06
C ILE A 9 -25.34 11.64 37.54
N PHE A 10 -24.67 12.64 36.95
CA PHE A 10 -24.56 12.78 35.51
C PHE A 10 -23.51 11.75 35.04
N LEU A 11 -23.97 10.59 34.53
CA LEU A 11 -23.10 9.68 33.79
C LEU A 11 -22.75 10.32 32.44
N ALA A 12 -21.60 10.98 32.37
CA ALA A 12 -21.05 11.40 31.09
C ALA A 12 -20.64 10.13 30.32
N PHE A 13 -21.45 9.70 29.37
CA PHE A 13 -21.01 8.79 28.35
C PHE A 13 -19.93 9.49 27.53
N LEU A 14 -18.67 9.21 27.84
CA LEU A 14 -17.57 9.48 26.94
C LEU A 14 -17.82 8.64 25.68
N HIS A 15 -18.41 9.26 24.68
CA HIS A 15 -18.31 8.72 23.33
C HIS A 15 -16.83 8.84 22.95
N SER A 16 -16.05 7.79 23.22
CA SER A 16 -14.78 7.60 22.53
C SER A 16 -15.13 7.58 21.04
N ASN A 17 -14.66 8.55 20.28
CA ASN A 17 -14.65 8.46 18.84
C ASN A 17 -13.88 7.18 18.49
N LEU A 18 -14.59 6.11 18.17
CA LEU A 18 -14.05 4.92 17.56
C LEU A 18 -13.64 5.26 16.11
N PHE A 19 -12.59 6.06 15.95
CA PHE A 19 -11.77 5.93 14.77
C PHE A 19 -11.19 4.52 14.83
N GLY A 20 -11.35 3.75 13.77
CA GLY A 20 -11.14 2.31 13.79
C GLY A 20 -9.84 1.93 14.50
N GLN A 21 -9.94 1.05 15.48
CA GLN A 21 -8.76 0.48 16.14
C GLN A 21 -7.85 -0.22 15.14
N ILE A 22 -8.45 -0.74 14.05
CA ILE A 22 -7.73 -1.39 12.95
C ILE A 22 -7.88 -0.52 11.71
N VAL A 23 -6.78 -0.25 11.05
CA VAL A 23 -6.75 0.50 9.80
C VAL A 23 -6.01 -0.30 8.72
N ILE A 24 -6.36 -0.06 7.46
CA ILE A 24 -5.57 -0.52 6.31
C ILE A 24 -4.29 0.31 6.31
N ASN A 25 -3.13 -0.33 6.38
CA ASN A 25 -1.84 0.32 6.61
C ASN A 25 -0.98 0.42 5.36
N GLU A 26 -0.87 -0.69 4.64
CA GLU A 26 -0.08 -0.81 3.41
C GLU A 26 -0.72 -1.87 2.50
N PHE A 27 -0.49 -1.79 1.19
CA PHE A 27 -0.86 -2.85 0.27
C PHE A 27 0.08 -2.89 -0.94
N SER A 28 0.28 -4.09 -1.50
CA SER A 28 0.89 -4.29 -2.80
C SER A 28 -0.08 -5.04 -3.71
N ALA A 29 -0.52 -4.36 -4.78
CA ALA A 29 -1.39 -4.92 -5.81
C ALA A 29 -0.59 -5.38 -7.04
N SER A 30 0.72 -5.56 -6.90
CA SER A 30 1.65 -5.99 -7.94
C SER A 30 2.90 -6.62 -7.31
N ASN A 31 2.69 -7.56 -6.39
CA ASN A 31 3.77 -8.27 -5.69
C ASN A 31 4.30 -9.41 -6.56
N PHE A 32 5.47 -9.23 -7.15
CA PHE A 32 6.09 -10.25 -8.02
C PHE A 32 7.33 -10.91 -7.42
N ASP A 33 8.03 -10.23 -6.52
CA ASP A 33 9.32 -10.66 -6.00
C ASP A 33 9.70 -10.01 -4.66
N SER A 34 8.80 -9.24 -4.02
CA SER A 34 9.13 -8.53 -2.78
C SER A 34 8.82 -9.31 -1.51
N HIS A 35 7.71 -10.07 -1.48
CA HIS A 35 7.26 -10.75 -0.27
C HIS A 35 6.49 -12.02 -0.59
N GLN A 36 6.91 -13.15 -0.01
CA GLN A 36 6.25 -14.44 -0.18
C GLN A 36 5.27 -14.72 0.96
N ASP A 37 4.20 -15.45 0.65
CA ASP A 37 3.30 -16.00 1.64
C ASP A 37 3.87 -17.26 2.33
N ASN A 38 3.09 -17.92 3.18
CA ASN A 38 3.50 -19.15 3.88
C ASN A 38 3.59 -20.38 2.96
N TYR A 39 3.17 -20.27 1.70
CA TYR A 39 3.33 -21.30 0.66
C TYR A 39 4.52 -21.05 -0.27
N GLY A 40 5.20 -19.91 -0.11
CA GLY A 40 6.32 -19.47 -0.94
C GLY A 40 5.89 -18.78 -2.24
N GLU A 41 4.61 -18.39 -2.34
CA GLU A 41 4.06 -17.70 -3.50
C GLU A 41 4.10 -16.18 -3.32
N TYR A 42 4.23 -15.43 -4.42
CA TYR A 42 4.20 -13.97 -4.43
C TYR A 42 2.78 -13.48 -4.71
N GLU A 43 1.90 -13.63 -3.74
CA GLU A 43 0.53 -13.13 -3.84
C GLU A 43 0.46 -11.65 -3.46
N ASP A 44 -0.44 -10.90 -4.09
CA ASP A 44 -0.75 -9.54 -3.67
C ASP A 44 -1.30 -9.52 -2.23
N TRP A 45 -1.10 -8.43 -1.51
CA TRP A 45 -1.43 -8.41 -0.08
C TRP A 45 -1.94 -7.05 0.40
N ILE A 46 -2.68 -7.10 1.50
CA ILE A 46 -3.15 -5.96 2.28
C ILE A 46 -2.63 -6.14 3.70
N GLU A 47 -2.02 -5.11 4.26
CA GLU A 47 -1.59 -5.07 5.64
C GLU A 47 -2.53 -4.20 6.47
N LEU A 48 -2.91 -4.69 7.63
CA LEU A 48 -3.68 -3.98 8.65
C LEU A 48 -2.75 -3.56 9.79
N TYR A 49 -3.07 -2.44 10.43
CA TYR A 49 -2.39 -1.98 11.65
C TYR A 49 -3.39 -1.77 12.77
N ASN A 50 -3.07 -2.28 13.95
CA ASN A 50 -3.81 -2.03 15.17
C ASN A 50 -3.27 -0.79 15.87
N THR A 51 -4.04 0.29 15.87
CA THR A 51 -3.67 1.57 16.50
C THR A 51 -3.90 1.58 18.01
N SER A 52 -4.46 0.51 18.58
CA SER A 52 -4.81 0.43 19.99
C SER A 52 -3.75 -0.28 20.83
N ASN A 53 -3.85 -0.12 22.16
CA ASN A 53 -2.95 -0.76 23.14
C ASN A 53 -3.43 -2.16 23.57
N SER A 54 -4.36 -2.77 22.86
CA SER A 54 -4.87 -4.12 23.12
C SER A 54 -5.01 -4.91 21.84
N ASP A 55 -4.87 -6.22 21.93
CA ASP A 55 -5.08 -7.12 20.80
C ASP A 55 -6.52 -7.04 20.30
N VAL A 56 -6.71 -7.13 19.00
CA VAL A 56 -8.02 -7.14 18.35
C VAL A 56 -8.18 -8.41 17.54
N ASP A 57 -9.24 -9.18 17.83
CA ASP A 57 -9.62 -10.35 17.03
C ASP A 57 -10.57 -9.93 15.91
N LEU A 58 -10.19 -10.18 14.68
CA LEU A 58 -10.98 -9.89 13.48
C LEU A 58 -11.97 -11.01 13.13
N ASN A 59 -12.17 -12.00 14.00
CA ASN A 59 -13.18 -13.04 13.75
C ASN A 59 -14.54 -12.42 13.43
N GLY A 60 -15.10 -12.80 12.26
CA GLY A 60 -16.36 -12.27 11.79
C GLY A 60 -16.34 -10.89 11.14
N TRP A 61 -15.20 -10.20 11.12
CA TRP A 61 -15.02 -8.97 10.35
C TRP A 61 -15.00 -9.27 8.86
N TYR A 62 -15.06 -8.22 8.04
CA TYR A 62 -15.10 -8.35 6.58
C TYR A 62 -14.04 -7.52 5.91
N LEU A 63 -13.47 -8.06 4.82
CA LEU A 63 -12.58 -7.35 3.92
C LEU A 63 -13.07 -7.54 2.48
N THR A 64 -13.02 -6.48 1.67
CA THR A 64 -13.44 -6.53 0.28
C THR A 64 -12.57 -5.66 -0.62
N ASP A 65 -12.47 -6.03 -1.89
CA ASP A 65 -11.96 -5.24 -3.01
C ASP A 65 -13.09 -4.53 -3.80
N LYS A 66 -14.36 -4.63 -3.32
CA LYS A 66 -15.55 -4.13 -4.01
C LYS A 66 -16.44 -3.32 -3.08
N PRO A 67 -16.52 -2.01 -3.23
CA PRO A 67 -17.28 -1.14 -2.33
C PRO A 67 -18.79 -1.42 -2.34
N ASN A 68 -19.32 -1.99 -3.43
CA ASN A 68 -20.73 -2.40 -3.54
C ASN A 68 -21.03 -3.78 -2.93
N ASN A 69 -20.03 -4.45 -2.38
CA ASN A 69 -20.16 -5.72 -1.64
C ASN A 69 -19.24 -5.68 -0.41
N PRO A 70 -19.59 -4.91 0.64
CA PRO A 70 -18.72 -4.68 1.80
C PRO A 70 -18.48 -5.92 2.66
N THR A 71 -19.28 -6.97 2.50
CA THR A 71 -19.19 -8.23 3.23
C THR A 71 -18.69 -9.39 2.36
N LYS A 72 -17.91 -9.12 1.33
CA LYS A 72 -17.47 -10.11 0.34
C LYS A 72 -16.67 -11.25 0.94
N TRP A 73 -15.73 -10.96 1.82
CA TRP A 73 -14.95 -11.96 2.54
C TRP A 73 -15.04 -11.71 4.03
N GLN A 74 -15.49 -12.72 4.75
CA GLN A 74 -15.52 -12.72 6.21
C GLN A 74 -14.30 -13.48 6.72
N PHE A 75 -13.60 -12.91 7.70
CA PHE A 75 -12.56 -13.65 8.41
C PHE A 75 -13.17 -14.93 9.01
N PRO A 76 -12.77 -16.12 8.52
CA PRO A 76 -13.51 -17.39 8.80
C PRO A 76 -13.28 -17.92 10.20
N SER A 77 -12.25 -17.40 10.90
CA SER A 77 -11.88 -17.79 12.27
C SER A 77 -11.13 -16.65 12.95
N SER A 78 -10.68 -16.88 14.18
CA SER A 78 -9.84 -15.92 14.92
C SER A 78 -8.60 -15.52 14.10
N PHE A 79 -8.42 -14.21 13.95
CA PHE A 79 -7.24 -13.59 13.35
C PHE A 79 -6.86 -12.38 14.21
N ILE A 80 -5.83 -12.55 15.04
CA ILE A 80 -5.43 -11.54 16.02
C ILE A 80 -4.47 -10.54 15.37
N VAL A 81 -4.81 -9.26 15.47
CA VAL A 81 -3.86 -8.16 15.23
C VAL A 81 -3.42 -7.63 16.58
N SER A 82 -2.19 -7.92 16.96
CA SER A 82 -1.65 -7.54 18.27
C SER A 82 -1.60 -6.02 18.45
N ALA A 83 -1.62 -5.56 19.70
CA ALA A 83 -1.54 -4.14 20.05
C ALA A 83 -0.35 -3.44 19.36
N ASN A 84 -0.59 -2.28 18.73
CA ASN A 84 0.44 -1.49 18.03
C ASN A 84 1.26 -2.30 17.01
N SER A 85 0.64 -3.28 16.36
CA SER A 85 1.31 -4.20 15.44
C SER A 85 0.58 -4.29 14.10
N VAL A 86 1.26 -4.81 13.11
CA VAL A 86 0.73 -5.07 11.77
C VAL A 86 0.35 -6.54 11.60
N ALA A 87 -0.54 -6.83 10.64
CA ALA A 87 -0.87 -8.17 10.20
C ALA A 87 -1.22 -8.17 8.71
N ILE A 88 -0.72 -9.16 7.96
CA ILE A 88 -0.92 -9.27 6.52
C ILE A 88 -2.05 -10.22 6.19
N ILE A 89 -2.84 -9.86 5.17
CA ILE A 89 -3.79 -10.70 4.48
C ILE A 89 -3.32 -10.84 3.03
N TYR A 90 -3.02 -12.07 2.61
CA TYR A 90 -2.70 -12.37 1.22
C TYR A 90 -3.97 -12.48 0.39
N CYS A 91 -4.03 -11.81 -0.74
CA CYS A 91 -5.17 -11.80 -1.64
C CYS A 91 -5.03 -12.93 -2.67
N SER A 92 -4.94 -14.17 -2.21
CA SER A 92 -4.64 -15.36 -3.01
C SER A 92 -5.87 -16.06 -3.60
N GLY A 93 -7.06 -15.81 -3.02
CA GLY A 93 -8.28 -16.54 -3.37
C GLY A 93 -8.47 -17.88 -2.65
N LEU A 94 -7.61 -18.24 -1.68
CA LEU A 94 -7.65 -19.53 -0.97
C LEU A 94 -8.76 -19.62 0.08
N ASP A 95 -9.26 -18.46 0.61
CA ASP A 95 -10.36 -18.42 1.59
C ASP A 95 -10.06 -19.18 2.89
N GLU A 96 -8.90 -18.89 3.51
CA GLU A 96 -8.48 -19.61 4.71
C GLU A 96 -7.66 -18.74 5.69
N ILE A 97 -7.57 -19.21 6.94
CA ILE A 97 -6.55 -18.82 7.90
C ILE A 97 -5.76 -20.08 8.29
N ASN A 98 -4.50 -20.13 7.91
CA ASN A 98 -3.64 -21.29 8.13
C ASN A 98 -2.38 -20.89 8.92
N GLY A 99 -2.21 -21.47 10.12
CA GLY A 99 -1.06 -21.15 10.97
C GLY A 99 -0.98 -19.69 11.40
N GLY A 100 -2.11 -18.97 11.45
CA GLY A 100 -2.16 -17.54 11.75
C GLY A 100 -1.92 -16.63 10.55
N VAL A 101 -1.79 -17.17 9.34
CA VAL A 101 -1.68 -16.43 8.08
C VAL A 101 -3.03 -16.42 7.38
N ALA A 102 -3.51 -15.23 7.02
CA ALA A 102 -4.81 -15.04 6.40
C ALA A 102 -4.71 -14.95 4.88
N HIS A 103 -5.57 -15.68 4.18
CA HIS A 103 -5.75 -15.68 2.74
C HIS A 103 -7.20 -15.36 2.39
N SER A 104 -7.43 -14.23 1.72
CA SER A 104 -8.78 -13.84 1.32
C SER A 104 -9.33 -14.73 0.21
N ASN A 105 -10.67 -14.66 -0.01
CA ASN A 105 -11.33 -15.35 -1.12
C ASN A 105 -11.29 -14.59 -2.46
N PHE A 106 -10.44 -13.56 -2.57
CA PHE A 106 -10.30 -12.75 -3.77
C PHE A 106 -8.84 -12.45 -4.08
N LYS A 107 -8.59 -12.10 -5.35
CA LYS A 107 -7.32 -11.54 -5.83
C LYS A 107 -7.50 -10.07 -6.16
N ILE A 108 -6.45 -9.28 -5.92
CA ILE A 108 -6.41 -7.86 -6.28
C ILE A 108 -6.07 -7.73 -7.77
N THR A 109 -6.54 -6.66 -8.39
CA THR A 109 -6.22 -6.33 -9.78
C THR A 109 -6.09 -4.82 -9.94
N GLN A 110 -4.89 -4.30 -9.85
CA GLN A 110 -4.64 -2.85 -9.97
C GLN A 110 -5.02 -2.22 -11.32
N THR A 111 -5.40 -3.02 -12.32
CA THR A 111 -5.82 -2.54 -13.65
C THR A 111 -7.31 -2.22 -13.72
N LYS A 112 -8.08 -2.53 -12.70
CA LYS A 112 -9.50 -2.18 -12.63
C LYS A 112 -9.65 -0.77 -12.08
N PHE A 113 -10.35 0.08 -12.85
CA PHE A 113 -10.77 1.39 -12.37
C PHE A 113 -11.74 1.24 -11.19
N ASN A 114 -11.56 2.07 -10.15
CA ASN A 114 -12.43 2.14 -8.97
C ASN A 114 -12.39 0.90 -8.05
N GLU A 115 -11.30 0.17 -7.99
CA GLU A 115 -11.09 -0.82 -6.94
C GLU A 115 -10.86 -0.09 -5.61
N VAL A 116 -11.56 -0.53 -4.56
CA VAL A 116 -11.50 0.07 -3.23
C VAL A 116 -11.42 -1.05 -2.22
N PHE A 117 -10.41 -1.03 -1.36
CA PHE A 117 -10.39 -1.92 -0.21
C PHE A 117 -11.27 -1.32 0.88
N VAL A 118 -12.15 -2.13 1.44
CA VAL A 118 -13.01 -1.75 2.57
C VAL A 118 -12.87 -2.79 3.65
N LEU A 119 -12.52 -2.34 4.84
CA LEU A 119 -12.55 -3.13 6.08
C LEU A 119 -13.82 -2.78 6.84
N SER A 120 -14.60 -3.80 7.20
CA SER A 120 -15.82 -3.63 8.00
C SER A 120 -15.77 -4.51 9.24
N ASP A 121 -16.38 -4.06 10.31
CA ASP A 121 -16.51 -4.83 11.56
C ASP A 121 -17.52 -6.00 11.42
N ALA A 122 -17.68 -6.79 12.45
CA ALA A 122 -18.61 -7.94 12.46
C ALA A 122 -20.09 -7.55 12.30
N SER A 123 -20.44 -6.28 12.51
CA SER A 123 -21.79 -5.75 12.25
C SER A 123 -21.98 -5.34 10.77
N GLY A 124 -20.90 -5.32 9.98
CA GLY A 124 -20.87 -4.82 8.61
C GLY A 124 -20.67 -3.29 8.51
N SER A 125 -20.38 -2.62 9.62
CA SER A 125 -20.06 -1.19 9.61
C SER A 125 -18.65 -0.95 9.08
N VAL A 126 -18.49 -0.04 8.14
CA VAL A 126 -17.19 0.32 7.57
C VAL A 126 -16.29 0.93 8.66
N VAL A 127 -15.11 0.36 8.83
CA VAL A 127 -14.09 0.81 9.79
C VAL A 127 -13.03 1.64 9.08
N ASP A 128 -12.57 1.18 7.90
CA ASP A 128 -11.60 1.90 7.08
C ASP A 128 -11.77 1.56 5.60
N SER A 129 -11.33 2.45 4.72
CA SER A 129 -11.35 2.20 3.28
C SER A 129 -10.29 3.00 2.55
N ILE A 130 -9.76 2.45 1.45
CA ILE A 130 -8.78 3.10 0.58
C ILE A 130 -9.00 2.74 -0.89
N SER A 131 -8.95 3.73 -1.75
CA SER A 131 -8.94 3.49 -3.20
C SER A 131 -7.60 2.90 -3.64
N VAL A 132 -7.66 1.88 -4.48
CA VAL A 132 -6.46 1.28 -5.06
C VAL A 132 -5.88 2.22 -6.11
N VAL A 133 -4.69 2.73 -5.85
CA VAL A 133 -3.92 3.52 -6.80
C VAL A 133 -2.83 2.62 -7.37
N PRO A 134 -2.71 2.50 -8.70
CA PRO A 134 -1.69 1.65 -9.30
C PRO A 134 -0.28 2.00 -8.85
N ALA A 135 0.53 0.97 -8.64
CA ALA A 135 1.94 1.09 -8.37
C ALA A 135 2.75 0.26 -9.38
N GLN A 136 4.04 0.51 -9.47
CA GLN A 136 4.92 -0.32 -10.29
C GLN A 136 5.09 -1.70 -9.62
N LYS A 137 5.64 -2.66 -10.40
CA LYS A 137 5.95 -4.01 -9.95
C LYS A 137 6.72 -4.00 -8.63
N SER A 138 6.24 -4.75 -7.65
CA SER A 138 6.81 -4.91 -6.31
C SER A 138 6.94 -3.64 -5.47
N HIS A 139 6.34 -2.53 -5.92
CA HIS A 139 6.10 -1.38 -5.08
C HIS A 139 4.82 -1.56 -4.27
N SER A 140 4.69 -0.81 -3.19
CA SER A 140 3.48 -0.77 -2.38
C SER A 140 2.98 0.66 -2.19
N ARG A 141 1.77 0.77 -1.68
CA ARG A 141 1.22 2.02 -1.18
C ARG A 141 0.83 1.82 0.26
N GLY A 142 1.21 2.75 1.10
CA GLY A 142 1.00 2.65 2.53
C GLY A 142 0.85 4.02 3.19
N ARG A 143 0.42 4.01 4.43
CA ARG A 143 0.48 5.19 5.28
C ARG A 143 1.94 5.57 5.49
N ASP A 144 2.28 6.84 5.50
CA ASP A 144 3.65 7.36 5.65
C ASP A 144 4.35 6.85 6.91
N VAL A 145 3.59 6.63 7.96
CA VAL A 145 3.93 5.91 9.18
C VAL A 145 2.76 5.01 9.56
N ASN A 146 3.00 3.94 10.32
CA ASN A 146 1.94 3.03 10.74
C ASN A 146 0.77 3.79 11.39
N GLY A 147 -0.44 3.59 10.87
CA GLY A 147 -1.66 4.24 11.33
C GLY A 147 -1.75 5.75 11.01
N GLY A 148 -0.79 6.33 10.31
CA GLY A 148 -0.80 7.73 9.88
C GLY A 148 -1.97 8.05 8.94
N SER A 149 -2.21 9.33 8.69
CA SER A 149 -3.31 9.78 7.82
C SER A 149 -2.91 9.98 6.36
N THR A 150 -1.61 10.15 6.10
CA THR A 150 -1.06 10.41 4.76
C THR A 150 -0.70 9.10 4.08
N TRP A 151 -1.10 8.95 2.81
CA TRP A 151 -0.73 7.82 1.97
C TRP A 151 0.44 8.19 1.06
N SER A 152 1.38 7.27 0.93
CA SER A 152 2.63 7.46 0.19
C SER A 152 2.94 6.25 -0.67
N LEU A 153 3.86 6.43 -1.61
CA LEU A 153 4.47 5.38 -2.39
C LEU A 153 5.67 4.80 -1.63
N PHE A 154 5.83 3.48 -1.70
CA PHE A 154 7.02 2.78 -1.22
C PHE A 154 7.65 2.02 -2.38
N THR A 155 8.85 2.40 -2.78
CA THR A 155 9.63 1.69 -3.80
C THR A 155 10.25 0.40 -3.26
N THR A 156 10.36 0.31 -1.93
CA THR A 156 10.63 -0.91 -1.18
C THR A 156 9.48 -1.11 -0.22
N ALA A 157 8.66 -2.12 -0.45
CA ALA A 157 7.54 -2.46 0.42
C ALA A 157 8.02 -2.85 1.82
N THR A 158 7.20 -2.59 2.84
CA THR A 158 7.53 -2.84 4.25
C THR A 158 6.61 -3.86 4.94
N PRO A 159 6.29 -5.02 4.29
CA PRO A 159 5.38 -6.01 4.83
C PRO A 159 5.88 -6.57 6.18
N ASN A 160 4.97 -6.70 7.15
CA ASN A 160 5.24 -7.13 8.53
C ASN A 160 6.24 -6.23 9.30
N ALA A 161 6.38 -4.98 8.90
CA ALA A 161 7.31 -4.03 9.52
C ALA A 161 6.67 -2.64 9.68
N ASN A 162 7.38 -1.74 10.32
CA ASN A 162 6.97 -0.34 10.35
C ASN A 162 7.14 0.30 8.98
N ASN A 163 6.15 1.05 8.54
CA ASN A 163 6.24 1.85 7.32
C ASN A 163 7.39 2.86 7.45
N THR A 164 8.41 2.71 6.62
CA THR A 164 9.59 3.57 6.56
C THR A 164 10.03 3.73 5.10
N GLY A 165 10.64 4.87 4.77
CA GLY A 165 11.12 5.10 3.41
C GLY A 165 9.99 5.51 2.45
N ALA A 166 8.93 6.14 2.96
CA ALA A 166 7.90 6.76 2.12
C ALA A 166 8.54 7.71 1.11
N MET A 167 8.11 7.59 -0.15
CA MET A 167 8.63 8.33 -1.28
C MET A 167 7.60 9.33 -1.80
N LEU A 168 8.09 10.29 -2.56
CA LEU A 168 7.24 11.14 -3.38
C LEU A 168 6.45 10.29 -4.40
N GLU A 169 5.34 10.83 -4.89
CA GLU A 169 4.49 10.16 -5.88
C GLU A 169 5.24 10.03 -7.23
N TYR A 170 4.77 9.17 -8.12
CA TYR A 170 5.29 9.12 -9.48
C TYR A 170 5.00 10.44 -10.20
N ALA A 171 6.04 11.05 -10.72
CA ALA A 171 5.88 12.13 -11.68
C ALA A 171 5.49 11.60 -13.07
N PRO A 172 5.06 12.47 -13.99
CA PRO A 172 4.85 12.09 -15.38
C PRO A 172 6.06 11.38 -15.97
N MET A 173 5.82 10.35 -16.78
CA MET A 173 6.88 9.53 -17.38
C MET A 173 7.90 10.42 -18.11
N PRO A 174 9.20 10.24 -17.86
CA PRO A 174 10.23 11.01 -18.54
C PRO A 174 10.18 10.88 -20.07
N SER A 175 10.36 11.98 -20.76
CA SER A 175 10.55 12.03 -22.20
C SER A 175 12.03 11.91 -22.53
N PHE A 176 12.34 11.25 -23.64
CA PHE A 176 13.67 11.02 -24.17
C PHE A 176 13.89 11.88 -25.40
N SER A 177 15.05 12.54 -25.52
CA SER A 177 15.40 13.35 -26.70
C SER A 177 15.62 12.53 -27.97
N GLN A 178 15.82 11.22 -27.83
CA GLN A 178 16.01 10.29 -28.94
C GLN A 178 15.03 9.12 -28.83
N THR A 179 14.52 8.63 -29.94
CA THR A 179 13.70 7.43 -30.02
C THR A 179 14.55 6.16 -30.02
N SER A 180 13.94 5.00 -29.73
CA SER A 180 14.64 3.72 -29.90
C SER A 180 14.99 3.49 -31.37
N GLY A 181 16.22 3.02 -31.64
CA GLY A 181 16.67 2.78 -33.02
C GLY A 181 18.17 2.50 -33.14
N TYR A 182 18.65 2.43 -34.38
CA TYR A 182 20.07 2.31 -34.71
C TYR A 182 20.61 3.68 -35.10
N TYR A 183 21.73 4.05 -34.51
CA TYR A 183 22.42 5.32 -34.75
C TYR A 183 23.79 5.07 -35.33
N SER A 184 24.24 5.93 -36.27
CA SER A 184 25.52 5.81 -36.94
C SER A 184 26.73 6.23 -36.13
N GLY A 185 26.50 6.81 -34.95
CA GLY A 185 27.57 7.27 -34.04
C GLY A 185 27.05 7.63 -32.66
N PRO A 186 27.95 7.95 -31.72
CA PRO A 186 27.59 8.40 -30.40
C PRO A 186 26.72 9.66 -30.42
N PHE A 187 25.85 9.81 -29.41
CA PHE A 187 25.03 11.00 -29.19
C PHE A 187 24.79 11.24 -27.70
N ASP A 188 24.45 12.45 -27.35
CA ASP A 188 24.04 12.80 -25.97
C ASP A 188 22.54 12.65 -25.83
N LEU A 189 22.11 11.86 -24.86
CA LEU A 189 20.72 11.64 -24.49
C LEU A 189 20.30 12.61 -23.41
N THR A 190 19.18 13.31 -23.65
CA THR A 190 18.52 14.16 -22.67
C THR A 190 17.22 13.51 -22.20
N LEU A 191 17.02 13.53 -20.89
CA LEU A 191 15.75 13.16 -20.24
C LEU A 191 15.07 14.44 -19.75
N SER A 192 13.72 14.46 -19.82
CA SER A 192 12.94 15.60 -19.32
C SER A 192 11.61 15.13 -18.73
N SER A 193 11.08 15.87 -17.77
CA SER A 193 9.72 15.69 -17.23
C SER A 193 8.92 16.97 -17.47
N THR A 194 7.61 16.85 -17.59
CA THR A 194 6.69 17.99 -17.59
C THR A 194 6.47 18.57 -16.19
N ASP A 195 6.83 17.84 -15.15
CA ASP A 195 6.86 18.32 -13.79
C ASP A 195 8.26 18.93 -13.50
N PRO A 196 8.35 20.24 -13.21
CA PRO A 196 9.64 20.90 -12.96
C PRO A 196 10.33 20.47 -11.65
N ASN A 197 9.59 19.83 -10.73
CA ASN A 197 10.13 19.35 -9.45
C ASN A 197 10.53 17.89 -9.50
N ALA A 198 10.28 17.20 -10.62
CA ALA A 198 10.54 15.77 -10.73
C ALA A 198 12.02 15.43 -10.64
N LEU A 199 12.35 14.46 -9.82
CA LEU A 199 13.63 13.78 -9.80
C LEU A 199 13.58 12.60 -10.77
N ILE A 200 14.45 12.61 -11.80
CA ILE A 200 14.49 11.54 -12.80
C ILE A 200 15.65 10.59 -12.47
N TYR A 201 15.32 9.30 -12.35
CA TYR A 201 16.30 8.23 -12.16
C TYR A 201 16.35 7.35 -13.41
N TYR A 202 17.53 6.84 -13.76
CA TYR A 202 17.70 6.04 -14.97
C TYR A 202 18.71 4.90 -14.81
N THR A 203 18.57 3.88 -15.68
CA THR A 203 19.53 2.80 -15.88
C THR A 203 19.93 2.72 -17.34
N THR A 204 21.09 2.11 -17.63
CA THR A 204 21.64 1.97 -18.99
C THR A 204 21.75 0.52 -19.46
N ASP A 205 21.44 -0.44 -18.60
CA ASP A 205 21.56 -1.89 -18.78
C ASP A 205 20.20 -2.59 -18.97
N GLY A 206 19.09 -1.81 -19.00
CA GLY A 206 17.75 -2.33 -19.10
C GLY A 206 17.15 -2.82 -17.80
N SER A 207 17.87 -2.75 -16.69
CA SER A 207 17.30 -2.95 -15.35
C SER A 207 16.22 -1.90 -15.06
N ARG A 208 15.35 -2.19 -14.10
CA ARG A 208 14.31 -1.26 -13.71
C ARG A 208 14.92 -0.16 -12.83
N PRO A 209 14.77 1.13 -13.18
CA PRO A 209 15.20 2.22 -12.32
C PRO A 209 14.26 2.41 -11.13
N ASP A 210 14.84 2.69 -9.97
CA ASP A 210 14.20 3.17 -8.75
C ASP A 210 14.98 4.37 -8.20
N ASN A 211 14.69 4.79 -6.98
CA ASN A 211 15.39 5.93 -6.34
C ASN A 211 16.85 5.63 -5.92
N SER A 212 17.32 4.40 -6.08
CA SER A 212 18.73 4.00 -5.89
C SER A 212 19.53 4.02 -7.20
N ALA A 213 18.84 4.14 -8.35
CA ALA A 213 19.47 4.20 -9.67
C ALA A 213 20.18 5.55 -9.91
N ASN A 214 20.76 5.75 -11.10
CA ASN A 214 21.44 7.00 -11.41
C ASN A 214 20.47 8.18 -11.42
N LEU A 215 20.73 9.21 -10.61
CA LEU A 215 19.99 10.47 -10.69
C LEU A 215 20.41 11.23 -11.95
N TYR A 216 19.43 11.62 -12.76
CA TYR A 216 19.68 12.44 -13.95
C TYR A 216 19.95 13.88 -13.56
N THR A 217 21.13 14.37 -13.90
CA THR A 217 21.58 15.74 -13.63
C THR A 217 21.88 16.54 -14.90
N GLY A 218 21.79 15.91 -16.07
CA GLY A 218 22.06 16.54 -17.37
C GLY A 218 22.34 15.51 -18.47
N PRO A 219 22.50 15.94 -19.73
CA PRO A 219 22.75 15.05 -20.86
C PRO A 219 23.92 14.08 -20.61
N PHE A 220 23.77 12.83 -21.06
CA PHE A 220 24.81 11.82 -20.96
C PHE A 220 25.04 11.10 -22.29
N ASN A 221 26.26 10.68 -22.55
CA ASN A 221 26.68 10.13 -23.83
C ASN A 221 26.30 8.65 -23.98
N ILE A 222 25.70 8.30 -25.11
CA ILE A 222 25.43 6.94 -25.56
C ILE A 222 26.41 6.62 -26.69
N SER A 223 27.43 5.79 -26.39
CA SER A 223 28.49 5.41 -27.35
C SER A 223 28.48 3.93 -27.71
N SER A 224 27.59 3.13 -27.12
CA SER A 224 27.43 1.69 -27.38
C SER A 224 25.97 1.30 -27.28
N THR A 225 25.65 0.08 -27.76
CA THR A 225 24.29 -0.47 -27.62
C THR A 225 23.91 -0.52 -26.14
N SER A 226 22.81 0.16 -25.81
CA SER A 226 22.31 0.31 -24.44
C SER A 226 20.79 0.23 -24.40
N VAL A 227 20.26 -0.25 -23.30
CA VAL A 227 18.81 -0.22 -23.03
C VAL A 227 18.58 0.77 -21.89
N ILE A 228 18.10 1.96 -22.23
CA ILE A 228 17.86 3.01 -21.26
C ILE A 228 16.42 2.90 -20.74
N LYS A 229 16.26 2.87 -19.42
CA LYS A 229 14.99 3.01 -18.73
C LYS A 229 15.05 4.18 -17.78
N ALA A 230 13.93 4.89 -17.61
CA ALA A 230 13.84 6.03 -16.71
C ALA A 230 12.50 6.06 -15.97
N VAL A 231 12.52 6.58 -14.74
CA VAL A 231 11.35 6.85 -13.89
C VAL A 231 11.51 8.23 -13.28
N ALA A 232 10.42 8.90 -12.98
CA ALA A 232 10.42 10.18 -12.30
C ALA A 232 9.50 10.13 -11.07
N TYR A 233 9.89 10.88 -10.04
CA TYR A 233 9.14 11.05 -8.78
C TYR A 233 9.04 12.55 -8.47
N SER A 234 7.90 13.00 -7.90
CA SER A 234 7.65 14.39 -7.49
C SER A 234 7.02 14.49 -6.11
#